data_073dc3b57a2c3e427a194c353f966c11
#
_entry.id   073dc3b57a2c3e427a194c353f966c11
#
_cell.length_a   1.000
_cell.length_b   1.000
_cell.length_c   1.000
_cell.angle_alpha   90.00
_cell.angle_beta   90.00
_cell.angle_gamma   90.00
#
_symmetry.space_group_name_H-M   'P 1'
#
loop_
_entity.id
_entity.type
_entity.pdbx_description
1 polymer ?
#
loop_
_entity_poly.entity_id
_entity_poly.type
_entity_poly.pdbx_seq_one_letter_code
_entity_poly.pdbx_strand_id
1 'polypeptide(L)'
;MDENDQKDIFNYLKNKSISEIPIAGNPRFDQVIQMSRKQHELDKIDINKREDILLMASMHKEDRNMILAHLIKYLKNTDIQVYWISHEPNSQENKYLSNLFNRNSLSTEVVNSIERIGQIDSRIVIINAVGVLADLYWITKVAYVGGGFSSGVHNLMEPAVAGVPMIFGPRYEKFKEAVEIVSQNAGRSISKSIDFTNFLDFYFNSKENLTHSSESARNIILNHSGASAKILNHLNS
;
A
#
# COMPACT_ATOMS: atom_id res chain seq x y z
N MET A 1 20.09 -4.34 -4.27
CA MET A 1 21.21 -3.72 -4.97
C MET A 1 20.87 -3.75 -6.46
N ASP A 2 20.90 -2.61 -7.12
CA ASP A 2 20.72 -2.47 -8.55
C ASP A 2 22.04 -2.14 -9.24
N GLU A 3 22.01 -1.89 -10.56
CA GLU A 3 23.22 -1.57 -11.33
C GLU A 3 23.92 -0.27 -10.88
N ASN A 4 23.17 0.71 -10.38
CA ASN A 4 23.75 1.96 -9.87
C ASN A 4 24.42 1.73 -8.52
N ASP A 5 23.77 1.00 -7.61
CA ASP A 5 24.37 0.59 -6.34
C ASP A 5 25.65 -0.22 -6.56
N GLN A 6 25.65 -1.12 -7.58
CA GLN A 6 26.84 -1.90 -7.95
C GLN A 6 27.99 -1.00 -8.40
N LYS A 7 27.72 -0.03 -9.29
CA LYS A 7 28.73 0.93 -9.77
C LYS A 7 29.33 1.75 -8.64
N ASP A 8 28.49 2.24 -7.72
CA ASP A 8 28.95 3.03 -6.59
C ASP A 8 29.83 2.23 -5.65
N ILE A 9 29.42 1.00 -5.32
CA ILE A 9 30.21 0.07 -4.50
C ILE A 9 31.51 -0.30 -5.21
N PHE A 10 31.47 -0.59 -6.51
CA PHE A 10 32.65 -0.93 -7.29
C PHE A 10 33.64 0.24 -7.32
N ASN A 11 33.18 1.47 -7.51
CA ASN A 11 34.02 2.67 -7.47
C ASN A 11 34.65 2.86 -6.08
N TYR A 12 33.91 2.60 -4.99
CA TYR A 12 34.43 2.67 -3.62
C TYR A 12 35.49 1.59 -3.34
N LEU A 13 35.31 0.39 -3.92
CA LEU A 13 36.18 -0.77 -3.70
C LEU A 13 37.33 -0.88 -4.72
N LYS A 14 37.47 0.08 -5.65
CA LYS A 14 38.40 0.05 -6.78
C LYS A 14 39.87 -0.24 -6.42
N ASN A 15 40.25 -0.05 -5.16
CA ASN A 15 41.59 -0.34 -4.64
C ASN A 15 41.69 -1.65 -3.87
N LYS A 16 40.60 -2.45 -3.80
CA LYS A 16 40.58 -3.77 -3.18
C LYS A 16 40.40 -4.78 -4.30
N SER A 17 41.19 -5.82 -4.35
CA SER A 17 41.18 -6.88 -5.37
C SER A 17 39.85 -7.66 -5.46
N ILE A 18 38.75 -6.96 -5.65
CA ILE A 18 37.42 -7.53 -5.86
C ILE A 18 37.15 -7.48 -7.35
N SER A 19 37.11 -8.65 -7.97
CA SER A 19 36.94 -8.81 -9.42
C SER A 19 35.49 -8.67 -9.88
N GLU A 20 34.52 -8.95 -9.03
CA GLU A 20 33.11 -8.94 -9.40
C GLU A 20 32.20 -8.68 -8.20
N ILE A 21 31.15 -7.86 -8.41
CA ILE A 21 30.10 -7.59 -7.42
C ILE A 21 28.77 -8.03 -8.07
N PRO A 22 28.19 -9.18 -7.67
CA PRO A 22 26.98 -9.67 -8.29
C PRO A 22 25.76 -8.83 -7.88
N ILE A 23 24.83 -8.61 -8.84
CA ILE A 23 23.55 -7.97 -8.59
C ILE A 23 22.56 -9.04 -8.17
N ALA A 24 22.25 -9.11 -6.89
CA ALA A 24 21.30 -10.09 -6.36
C ALA A 24 19.84 -9.61 -6.40
N GLY A 25 19.61 -8.30 -6.29
CA GLY A 25 18.27 -7.73 -6.09
C GLY A 25 17.95 -7.45 -4.62
N ASN A 26 16.68 -7.23 -4.31
CA ASN A 26 16.21 -6.93 -2.95
C ASN A 26 15.42 -8.13 -2.39
N PRO A 27 15.91 -8.83 -1.36
CA PRO A 27 15.24 -10.01 -0.79
C PRO A 27 13.89 -9.71 -0.10
N ARG A 28 13.56 -8.44 0.15
CA ARG A 28 12.25 -8.06 0.68
C ARG A 28 11.09 -8.46 -0.26
N PHE A 29 11.32 -8.47 -1.58
CA PHE A 29 10.33 -8.94 -2.54
C PHE A 29 10.04 -10.44 -2.34
N ASP A 30 11.08 -11.27 -2.20
CA ASP A 30 10.90 -12.70 -1.94
C ASP A 30 10.17 -12.94 -0.62
N GLN A 31 10.50 -12.17 0.41
CA GLN A 31 9.84 -12.28 1.71
C GLN A 31 8.34 -12.01 1.62
N VAL A 32 7.95 -10.91 0.97
CA VAL A 32 6.53 -10.54 0.79
C VAL A 32 5.79 -11.61 0.00
N ILE A 33 6.38 -12.10 -1.09
CA ILE A 33 5.79 -13.18 -1.89
C ILE A 33 5.63 -14.47 -1.07
N GLN A 34 6.65 -14.86 -0.33
CA GLN A 34 6.62 -16.08 0.48
C GLN A 34 5.57 -16.02 1.60
N MET A 35 5.46 -14.88 2.28
CA MET A 35 4.45 -14.69 3.32
C MET A 35 3.04 -14.75 2.73
N SER A 36 2.82 -14.09 1.61
CA SER A 36 1.52 -14.05 0.93
C SER A 36 1.09 -15.43 0.40
N ARG A 37 2.01 -16.20 -0.22
CA ARG A 37 1.72 -17.55 -0.74
C ARG A 37 1.32 -18.57 0.33
N LYS A 38 1.63 -18.33 1.59
CA LYS A 38 1.20 -19.22 2.69
C LYS A 38 -0.31 -19.17 2.91
N GLN A 39 -0.98 -18.09 2.53
CA GLN A 39 -2.38 -17.84 2.82
C GLN A 39 -3.23 -17.61 1.55
N HIS A 40 -2.62 -17.23 0.42
CA HIS A 40 -3.32 -16.79 -0.79
C HIS A 40 -2.73 -17.38 -2.07
N GLU A 41 -3.63 -17.69 -3.02
CA GLU A 41 -3.26 -18.09 -4.36
C GLU A 41 -3.03 -16.86 -5.24
N LEU A 42 -1.76 -16.44 -5.38
CA LEU A 42 -1.41 -15.20 -6.07
C LEU A 42 -1.88 -15.15 -7.54
N ASP A 43 -2.00 -16.31 -8.19
CA ASP A 43 -2.38 -16.42 -9.60
C ASP A 43 -3.90 -16.29 -9.84
N LYS A 44 -4.71 -16.33 -8.77
CA LYS A 44 -6.18 -16.30 -8.84
C LYS A 44 -6.81 -15.01 -8.32
N ILE A 45 -6.04 -13.94 -8.22
CA ILE A 45 -6.54 -12.66 -7.72
C ILE A 45 -7.40 -12.00 -8.81
N ASP A 46 -8.65 -11.73 -8.46
CA ASP A 46 -9.57 -10.92 -9.24
C ASP A 46 -10.05 -9.74 -8.39
N ILE A 47 -9.43 -8.59 -8.61
CA ILE A 47 -9.71 -7.36 -7.84
C ILE A 47 -11.16 -6.89 -8.01
N ASN A 48 -11.81 -7.20 -9.15
CA ASN A 48 -13.19 -6.79 -9.41
C ASN A 48 -14.23 -7.55 -8.58
N LYS A 49 -13.85 -8.69 -8.00
CA LYS A 49 -14.73 -9.48 -7.11
C LYS A 49 -14.69 -9.02 -5.67
N ARG A 50 -13.78 -8.10 -5.31
CA ARG A 50 -13.70 -7.55 -3.97
C ARG A 50 -14.81 -6.53 -3.75
N GLU A 51 -15.23 -6.40 -2.51
CA GLU A 51 -16.14 -5.34 -2.08
C GLU A 51 -15.53 -3.96 -2.30
N ASP A 52 -16.37 -2.93 -2.42
CA ASP A 52 -15.92 -1.54 -2.60
C ASP A 52 -15.37 -0.98 -1.30
N ILE A 53 -14.20 -1.48 -0.90
CA ILE A 53 -13.49 -1.10 0.32
C ILE A 53 -12.27 -0.25 -0.04
N LEU A 54 -12.20 0.93 0.57
CA LEU A 54 -11.03 1.80 0.58
C LEU A 54 -10.28 1.63 1.91
N LEU A 55 -9.05 1.15 1.87
CA LEU A 55 -8.19 1.06 3.06
C LEU A 55 -7.32 2.32 3.19
N MET A 56 -7.49 3.03 4.30
CA MET A 56 -6.64 4.13 4.73
C MET A 56 -5.56 3.56 5.64
N ALA A 57 -4.42 3.17 5.07
CA ALA A 57 -3.36 2.42 5.72
C ALA A 57 -2.28 3.32 6.30
N SER A 58 -1.86 3.10 7.56
CA SER A 58 -0.78 3.83 8.24
C SER A 58 -0.92 5.34 8.16
N MET A 59 -2.13 5.85 8.47
CA MET A 59 -2.44 7.27 8.31
C MET A 59 -1.70 8.14 9.32
N HIS A 60 -0.89 9.08 8.84
CA HIS A 60 -0.32 10.15 9.63
C HIS A 60 -1.27 11.35 9.72
N LYS A 61 -1.01 12.24 10.68
CA LYS A 61 -1.80 13.46 10.86
C LYS A 61 -1.76 14.36 9.62
N GLU A 62 -0.62 14.44 8.95
CA GLU A 62 -0.39 15.25 7.75
C GLU A 62 -1.22 14.71 6.57
N ASP A 63 -1.20 13.39 6.34
CA ASP A 63 -2.02 12.74 5.32
C ASP A 63 -3.50 12.97 5.60
N ARG A 64 -3.94 12.73 6.84
CA ARG A 64 -5.30 12.98 7.27
C ARG A 64 -5.74 14.44 7.01
N ASN A 65 -4.93 15.41 7.38
CA ASN A 65 -5.27 16.82 7.21
C ASN A 65 -5.42 17.21 5.73
N MET A 66 -4.65 16.56 4.85
CA MET A 66 -4.71 16.79 3.42
C MET A 66 -6.00 16.28 2.80
N ILE A 67 -6.46 15.07 3.17
CA ILE A 67 -7.49 14.36 2.40
C ILE A 67 -8.85 14.25 3.11
N LEU A 68 -8.92 14.41 4.44
CA LEU A 68 -10.11 14.03 5.23
C LEU A 68 -11.39 14.76 4.81
N ALA A 69 -11.32 16.08 4.55
CA ALA A 69 -12.49 16.85 4.12
C ALA A 69 -13.01 16.40 2.74
N HIS A 70 -12.10 16.06 1.82
CA HIS A 70 -12.43 15.54 0.50
C HIS A 70 -12.99 14.13 0.57
N LEU A 71 -12.42 13.26 1.42
CA LEU A 71 -12.92 11.93 1.69
C LEU A 71 -14.37 11.98 2.23
N ILE A 72 -14.64 12.79 3.24
CA ILE A 72 -15.99 12.94 3.81
C ILE A 72 -16.99 13.38 2.73
N LYS A 73 -16.63 14.37 1.92
CA LYS A 73 -17.49 14.85 0.82
C LYS A 73 -17.72 13.72 -0.22
N TYR A 74 -16.71 12.98 -0.55
CA TYR A 74 -16.77 11.86 -1.51
C TYR A 74 -17.71 10.76 -1.02
N LEU A 75 -17.57 10.33 0.23
CA LEU A 75 -18.35 9.26 0.83
C LEU A 75 -19.85 9.57 0.95
N LYS A 76 -20.26 10.86 0.97
CA LYS A 76 -21.67 11.24 0.95
C LYS A 76 -22.39 10.93 -0.37
N ASN A 77 -21.64 10.69 -1.44
CA ASN A 77 -22.15 10.43 -2.79
C ASN A 77 -21.80 9.03 -3.31
N THR A 78 -21.25 8.16 -2.48
CA THR A 78 -20.83 6.80 -2.85
C THR A 78 -21.18 5.82 -1.74
N ASP A 79 -21.19 4.52 -2.03
CA ASP A 79 -21.45 3.46 -1.04
C ASP A 79 -20.17 2.74 -0.58
N ILE A 80 -19.00 3.30 -0.87
CA ILE A 80 -17.70 2.75 -0.52
C ILE A 80 -17.56 2.67 1.00
N GLN A 81 -17.16 1.50 1.51
CA GLN A 81 -16.78 1.31 2.91
C GLN A 81 -15.31 1.71 3.11
N VAL A 82 -14.99 2.32 4.25
CA VAL A 82 -13.63 2.74 4.58
C VAL A 82 -13.12 1.99 5.80
N TYR A 83 -11.99 1.35 5.66
CA TYR A 83 -11.19 0.85 6.77
C TYR A 83 -10.08 1.85 7.07
N TRP A 84 -10.05 2.36 8.29
CA TRP A 84 -9.09 3.37 8.72
C TRP A 84 -8.14 2.84 9.77
N ILE A 85 -6.83 2.91 9.48
CA ILE A 85 -5.77 2.54 10.42
C ILE A 85 -4.79 3.71 10.53
N SER A 86 -4.73 4.32 11.70
CA SER A 86 -3.72 5.34 12.01
C SER A 86 -2.33 4.68 12.13
N HIS A 87 -1.28 5.42 11.80
CA HIS A 87 0.09 4.92 11.94
C HIS A 87 0.41 4.50 13.39
N GLU A 88 -0.04 5.31 14.33
CA GLU A 88 0.02 5.03 15.77
C GLU A 88 -1.42 5.02 16.32
N PRO A 89 -2.12 3.86 16.28
CA PRO A 89 -3.50 3.79 16.75
C PRO A 89 -3.59 4.17 18.24
N ASN A 90 -4.48 5.13 18.54
CA ASN A 90 -4.74 5.56 19.90
C ASN A 90 -6.20 5.95 20.11
N SER A 91 -6.68 5.81 21.36
CA SER A 91 -8.08 6.01 21.69
C SER A 91 -8.56 7.45 21.50
N GLN A 92 -7.69 8.45 21.68
CA GLN A 92 -8.05 9.86 21.52
C GLN A 92 -8.31 10.20 20.05
N GLU A 93 -7.44 9.76 19.15
CA GLU A 93 -7.61 9.95 17.71
C GLU A 93 -8.82 9.18 17.19
N ASN A 94 -8.98 7.91 17.60
CA ASN A 94 -10.12 7.08 17.22
C ASN A 94 -11.45 7.73 17.62
N LYS A 95 -11.53 8.29 18.83
CA LYS A 95 -12.70 9.02 19.30
C LYS A 95 -12.96 10.31 18.51
N TYR A 96 -11.89 11.04 18.18
CA TYR A 96 -11.98 12.23 17.34
C TYR A 96 -12.55 11.90 15.96
N LEU A 97 -11.98 10.90 15.29
CA LEU A 97 -12.41 10.46 13.96
C LEU A 97 -13.84 9.91 13.96
N SER A 98 -14.19 9.07 14.93
CA SER A 98 -15.53 8.52 15.07
C SER A 98 -16.57 9.64 15.23
N ASN A 99 -16.30 10.62 16.10
CA ASN A 99 -17.19 11.77 16.29
C ASN A 99 -17.33 12.61 15.01
N LEU A 100 -16.22 12.79 14.28
CA LEU A 100 -16.21 13.59 13.05
C LEU A 100 -17.02 12.91 11.94
N PHE A 101 -16.81 11.63 11.72
CA PHE A 101 -17.55 10.87 10.71
C PHE A 101 -19.05 10.78 11.04
N ASN A 102 -19.40 10.45 12.29
CA ASN A 102 -20.80 10.37 12.73
C ASN A 102 -21.52 11.71 12.59
N ARG A 103 -20.89 12.86 12.90
CA ARG A 103 -21.44 14.21 12.67
C ARG A 103 -21.69 14.51 11.19
N ASN A 104 -21.02 13.80 10.28
CA ASN A 104 -21.21 13.89 8.84
C ASN A 104 -22.14 12.81 8.29
N SER A 105 -22.91 12.11 9.16
CA SER A 105 -23.86 11.04 8.80
C SER A 105 -23.17 9.80 8.18
N LEU A 106 -21.90 9.56 8.52
CA LEU A 106 -21.16 8.35 8.15
C LEU A 106 -21.06 7.45 9.38
N SER A 107 -21.85 6.37 9.40
CA SER A 107 -21.86 5.41 10.51
C SER A 107 -20.44 4.88 10.75
N THR A 108 -20.03 4.87 12.03
CA THR A 108 -18.64 4.56 12.38
C THR A 108 -18.59 3.56 13.52
N GLU A 109 -17.80 2.51 13.35
CA GLU A 109 -17.46 1.53 14.39
C GLU A 109 -15.95 1.52 14.64
N VAL A 110 -15.55 1.37 15.92
CA VAL A 110 -14.14 1.21 16.31
C VAL A 110 -13.95 -0.22 16.76
N VAL A 111 -13.00 -0.93 16.16
CA VAL A 111 -12.70 -2.34 16.44
C VAL A 111 -11.24 -2.51 16.88
N ASN A 112 -10.99 -3.50 17.76
CA ASN A 112 -9.64 -3.81 18.25
C ASN A 112 -9.06 -5.10 17.64
N SER A 113 -9.81 -5.75 16.74
CA SER A 113 -9.34 -6.92 15.97
C SER A 113 -10.04 -6.95 14.61
N ILE A 114 -9.54 -7.76 13.67
CA ILE A 114 -10.12 -7.93 12.34
C ILE A 114 -10.97 -9.20 12.18
N GLU A 115 -11.18 -9.97 13.24
CA GLU A 115 -11.88 -11.27 13.18
C GLU A 115 -13.31 -11.16 12.61
N ARG A 116 -13.98 -10.03 12.84
CA ARG A 116 -15.34 -9.76 12.38
C ARG A 116 -15.42 -8.72 11.26
N ILE A 117 -14.30 -8.41 10.63
CA ILE A 117 -14.20 -7.24 9.73
C ILE A 117 -15.24 -7.30 8.58
N GLY A 118 -15.44 -8.44 7.96
CA GLY A 118 -16.42 -8.63 6.88
C GLY A 118 -17.88 -8.71 7.33
N GLN A 119 -18.19 -8.56 8.63
CA GLN A 119 -19.55 -8.60 9.20
C GLN A 119 -20.00 -7.22 9.70
N ILE A 120 -19.21 -6.16 9.45
CA ILE A 120 -19.47 -4.82 9.96
C ILE A 120 -20.12 -3.99 8.87
N ASP A 121 -21.35 -3.53 9.10
CA ASP A 121 -22.13 -2.72 8.15
C ASP A 121 -21.84 -1.21 8.25
N SER A 122 -21.01 -0.78 9.23
CA SER A 122 -20.66 0.64 9.36
C SER A 122 -19.87 1.12 8.14
N ARG A 123 -20.18 2.33 7.67
CA ARG A 123 -19.49 2.96 6.52
C ARG A 123 -18.00 3.19 6.77
N ILE A 124 -17.67 3.47 8.03
CA ILE A 124 -16.28 3.67 8.48
C ILE A 124 -15.98 2.66 9.57
N VAL A 125 -14.95 1.88 9.38
CA VAL A 125 -14.42 0.98 10.41
C VAL A 125 -13.04 1.47 10.80
N ILE A 126 -12.93 2.02 12.00
CA ILE A 126 -11.65 2.46 12.56
C ILE A 126 -11.02 1.25 13.28
N ILE A 127 -9.87 0.81 12.79
CA ILE A 127 -9.22 -0.40 13.29
C ILE A 127 -8.09 0.02 14.25
N ASN A 128 -8.29 -0.23 15.54
CA ASN A 128 -7.37 0.06 16.62
C ASN A 128 -6.48 -1.16 16.90
N ALA A 129 -5.77 -1.65 15.88
CA ALA A 129 -4.89 -2.80 15.96
C ALA A 129 -3.63 -2.57 15.12
N VAL A 130 -2.53 -3.21 15.49
CA VAL A 130 -1.27 -3.21 14.75
C VAL A 130 -1.01 -4.56 14.11
N GLY A 131 -0.25 -4.59 13.01
CA GLY A 131 0.15 -5.83 12.34
C GLY A 131 -0.95 -6.49 11.48
N VAL A 132 -2.07 -5.81 11.24
CA VAL A 132 -3.23 -6.36 10.51
C VAL A 132 -3.32 -5.91 9.05
N LEU A 133 -2.46 -4.99 8.62
CA LEU A 133 -2.52 -4.43 7.27
C LEU A 133 -2.30 -5.47 6.18
N ALA A 134 -1.36 -6.39 6.40
CA ALA A 134 -1.05 -7.45 5.45
C ALA A 134 -2.30 -8.28 5.08
N ASP A 135 -3.17 -8.60 6.06
CA ASP A 135 -4.41 -9.35 5.82
C ASP A 135 -5.49 -8.47 5.16
N LEU A 136 -5.60 -7.21 5.56
CA LEU A 136 -6.62 -6.29 5.04
C LEU A 136 -6.43 -5.96 3.57
N TYR A 137 -5.21 -5.92 3.05
CA TYR A 137 -4.98 -5.69 1.63
C TYR A 137 -5.63 -6.76 0.74
N TRP A 138 -5.86 -7.97 1.24
CA TRP A 138 -6.46 -9.06 0.46
C TRP A 138 -7.97 -8.91 0.24
N ILE A 139 -8.65 -8.13 1.07
CA ILE A 139 -10.09 -7.86 0.95
C ILE A 139 -10.38 -6.44 0.44
N THR A 140 -9.37 -5.61 0.31
CA THR A 140 -9.45 -4.20 -0.08
C THR A 140 -9.39 -4.06 -1.61
N LYS A 141 -10.17 -3.13 -2.16
CA LYS A 141 -10.15 -2.82 -3.60
C LYS A 141 -9.15 -1.73 -3.96
N VAL A 142 -9.05 -0.67 -3.15
CA VAL A 142 -8.10 0.45 -3.31
C VAL A 142 -7.51 0.80 -1.95
N ALA A 143 -6.23 1.17 -1.90
CA ALA A 143 -5.60 1.64 -0.67
C ALA A 143 -5.03 3.05 -0.82
N TYR A 144 -5.19 3.86 0.22
CA TYR A 144 -4.32 5.01 0.48
C TYR A 144 -3.25 4.60 1.48
N VAL A 145 -1.98 4.81 1.16
CA VAL A 145 -0.86 4.49 2.05
C VAL A 145 -0.24 5.77 2.57
N GLY A 146 -0.31 5.94 3.88
CA GLY A 146 0.14 7.15 4.58
C GLY A 146 1.66 7.33 4.62
N GLY A 147 2.07 8.42 5.25
CA GLY A 147 3.47 8.83 5.40
C GLY A 147 3.99 9.74 4.29
N GLY A 148 3.36 9.72 3.11
CA GLY A 148 3.82 10.48 1.96
C GLY A 148 3.74 12.00 2.10
N PHE A 149 2.98 12.52 3.03
CA PHE A 149 2.98 13.95 3.40
C PHE A 149 3.85 14.27 4.63
N SER A 150 4.45 13.25 5.27
CA SER A 150 5.30 13.41 6.46
C SER A 150 6.74 12.95 6.20
N SER A 151 7.15 11.82 6.73
CA SER A 151 8.53 11.30 6.67
C SER A 151 8.87 10.52 5.41
N GLY A 152 7.88 10.12 4.62
CA GLY A 152 7.98 9.27 3.43
C GLY A 152 6.91 8.17 3.46
N VAL A 153 6.53 7.69 2.27
CA VAL A 153 5.51 6.67 2.12
C VAL A 153 5.89 5.37 2.85
N HIS A 154 4.90 4.73 3.48
CA HIS A 154 5.08 3.42 4.12
C HIS A 154 5.22 2.28 3.09
N ASN A 155 5.33 1.04 3.59
CA ASN A 155 5.53 -0.15 2.76
C ASN A 155 4.45 -0.30 1.68
N LEU A 156 4.86 -0.27 0.41
CA LEU A 156 3.99 -0.46 -0.75
C LEU A 156 4.04 -1.89 -1.32
N MET A 157 4.95 -2.74 -0.83
CA MET A 157 5.10 -4.10 -1.35
C MET A 157 3.93 -5.00 -0.94
N GLU A 158 3.39 -4.82 0.28
CA GLU A 158 2.24 -5.60 0.75
C GLU A 158 0.96 -5.33 -0.04
N PRO A 159 0.50 -4.08 -0.25
CA PRO A 159 -0.63 -3.84 -1.14
C PRO A 159 -0.33 -4.27 -2.58
N ALA A 160 0.91 -4.11 -3.06
CA ALA A 160 1.26 -4.49 -4.43
C ALA A 160 1.16 -5.99 -4.67
N VAL A 161 1.67 -6.85 -3.77
CA VAL A 161 1.55 -8.32 -3.92
C VAL A 161 0.10 -8.78 -3.84
N ALA A 162 -0.74 -8.09 -3.05
CA ALA A 162 -2.18 -8.34 -3.01
C ALA A 162 -2.92 -7.77 -4.23
N GLY A 163 -2.24 -7.13 -5.17
CA GLY A 163 -2.84 -6.53 -6.37
C GLY A 163 -3.75 -5.35 -6.06
N VAL A 164 -3.45 -4.57 -5.02
CA VAL A 164 -4.23 -3.39 -4.64
C VAL A 164 -3.62 -2.15 -5.25
N PRO A 165 -4.33 -1.41 -6.12
CA PRO A 165 -3.90 -0.10 -6.57
C PRO A 165 -3.77 0.88 -5.41
N MET A 166 -2.73 1.72 -5.44
CA MET A 166 -2.35 2.56 -4.31
C MET A 166 -2.40 4.05 -4.65
N ILE A 167 -2.85 4.84 -3.66
CA ILE A 167 -2.73 6.30 -3.65
C ILE A 167 -1.85 6.68 -2.46
N PHE A 168 -0.96 7.64 -2.62
CA PHE A 168 -0.07 8.10 -1.55
C PHE A 168 0.41 9.54 -1.78
N GLY A 169 1.00 10.16 -0.76
CA GLY A 169 1.53 11.52 -0.84
C GLY A 169 2.85 11.63 -1.64
N PRO A 170 3.39 12.85 -1.82
CA PRO A 170 4.46 13.13 -2.79
C PRO A 170 5.85 12.69 -2.35
N ARG A 171 6.08 12.34 -1.07
CA ARG A 171 7.41 11.95 -0.58
C ARG A 171 7.66 10.45 -0.77
N TYR A 172 7.85 10.00 -2.01
CA TYR A 172 8.07 8.59 -2.36
C TYR A 172 9.37 8.35 -3.14
N GLU A 173 10.01 9.37 -3.70
CA GLU A 173 11.14 9.24 -4.65
C GLU A 173 12.36 8.51 -4.08
N LYS A 174 12.51 8.46 -2.75
CA LYS A 174 13.59 7.72 -2.07
C LYS A 174 13.38 6.19 -2.09
N PHE A 175 12.20 5.74 -2.45
CA PHE A 175 11.79 4.32 -2.43
C PHE A 175 11.68 3.83 -3.88
N LYS A 176 12.63 3.00 -4.31
CA LYS A 176 12.71 2.52 -5.71
C LYS A 176 11.43 1.82 -6.14
N GLU A 177 10.84 0.99 -5.25
CA GLU A 177 9.56 0.34 -5.49
C GLU A 177 8.41 1.33 -5.69
N ALA A 178 8.41 2.44 -4.99
CA ALA A 178 7.37 3.47 -5.14
C ALA A 178 7.49 4.23 -6.46
N VAL A 179 8.71 4.51 -6.90
CA VAL A 179 8.98 5.12 -8.22
C VAL A 179 8.51 4.19 -9.33
N GLU A 180 8.78 2.89 -9.21
CA GLU A 180 8.34 1.91 -10.19
C GLU A 180 6.82 1.75 -10.22
N ILE A 181 6.16 1.72 -9.04
CA ILE A 181 4.70 1.70 -8.90
C ILE A 181 4.04 2.87 -9.64
N VAL A 182 4.58 4.07 -9.53
CA VAL A 182 4.07 5.25 -10.25
C VAL A 182 4.32 5.13 -11.75
N SER A 183 5.54 4.75 -12.16
CA SER A 183 5.92 4.67 -13.59
C SER A 183 5.14 3.61 -14.36
N GLN A 184 4.76 2.50 -13.71
CA GLN A 184 3.98 1.42 -14.30
C GLN A 184 2.46 1.55 -14.08
N ASN A 185 1.98 2.69 -13.57
CA ASN A 185 0.56 2.95 -13.29
C ASN A 185 -0.08 1.97 -12.28
N ALA A 186 0.71 1.32 -11.44
CA ALA A 186 0.24 0.47 -10.36
C ALA A 186 -0.31 1.27 -9.17
N GLY A 187 0.08 2.53 -9.06
CA GLY A 187 -0.37 3.48 -8.05
C GLY A 187 -0.20 4.92 -8.51
N ARG A 188 -0.69 5.86 -7.70
CA ARG A 188 -0.71 7.28 -8.00
C ARG A 188 -0.22 8.10 -6.80
N SER A 189 0.68 9.05 -7.06
CA SER A 189 1.05 10.05 -6.06
C SER A 189 0.17 11.29 -6.18
N ILE A 190 -0.26 11.84 -5.05
CA ILE A 190 -1.03 13.08 -4.98
C ILE A 190 -0.21 14.18 -4.30
N SER A 191 -0.37 15.41 -4.79
CA SER A 191 0.16 16.62 -4.15
C SER A 191 -0.95 17.60 -3.72
N LYS A 192 -2.15 17.44 -4.26
CA LYS A 192 -3.33 18.24 -3.93
C LYS A 192 -4.46 17.33 -3.47
N SER A 193 -5.27 17.84 -2.56
CA SER A 193 -6.40 17.09 -2.00
C SER A 193 -7.46 16.68 -3.03
N ILE A 194 -7.64 17.46 -4.09
CA ILE A 194 -8.58 17.11 -5.17
C ILE A 194 -8.12 15.90 -5.97
N ASP A 195 -6.81 15.69 -6.12
CA ASP A 195 -6.26 14.55 -6.85
C ASP A 195 -6.67 13.22 -6.18
N PHE A 196 -6.83 13.24 -4.86
CA PHE A 196 -7.27 12.06 -4.11
C PHE A 196 -8.63 11.56 -4.57
N THR A 197 -9.65 12.43 -4.66
CA THR A 197 -10.99 12.04 -5.11
C THR A 197 -11.02 11.69 -6.59
N ASN A 198 -10.24 12.39 -7.43
CA ASN A 198 -10.13 12.06 -8.85
C ASN A 198 -9.55 10.64 -9.05
N PHE A 199 -8.58 10.23 -8.21
CA PHE A 199 -8.03 8.87 -8.29
C PHE A 199 -8.95 7.81 -7.67
N LEU A 200 -9.78 8.15 -6.68
CA LEU A 200 -10.84 7.26 -6.23
C LEU A 200 -11.84 7.00 -7.36
N ASP A 201 -12.28 8.04 -8.07
CA ASP A 201 -13.15 7.89 -9.25
C ASP A 201 -12.48 7.07 -10.36
N PHE A 202 -11.18 7.30 -10.60
CA PHE A 202 -10.40 6.55 -11.58
C PHE A 202 -10.41 5.04 -11.32
N TYR A 203 -10.36 4.63 -10.04
CA TYR A 203 -10.31 3.22 -9.67
C TYR A 203 -11.69 2.61 -9.45
N PHE A 204 -12.60 3.28 -8.73
CA PHE A 204 -13.89 2.70 -8.39
C PHE A 204 -14.90 2.73 -9.55
N ASN A 205 -14.79 3.70 -10.46
CA ASN A 205 -15.74 3.86 -11.56
C ASN A 205 -15.26 3.21 -12.88
N SER A 206 -14.06 2.62 -12.93
CA SER A 206 -13.54 1.94 -14.12
C SER A 206 -12.89 0.60 -13.77
N LYS A 207 -13.57 -0.48 -14.14
CA LYS A 207 -13.04 -1.85 -14.00
C LYS A 207 -11.74 -2.04 -14.78
N GLU A 208 -11.60 -1.42 -15.94
CA GLU A 208 -10.40 -1.50 -16.77
C GLU A 208 -9.20 -0.88 -16.06
N ASN A 209 -9.33 0.35 -15.55
CA ASN A 209 -8.27 1.03 -14.81
C ASN A 209 -7.89 0.27 -13.55
N LEU A 210 -8.88 -0.22 -12.82
CA LEU A 210 -8.68 -1.02 -11.61
C LEU A 210 -7.89 -2.30 -11.91
N THR A 211 -8.31 -3.06 -12.93
CA THR A 211 -7.66 -4.31 -13.34
C THR A 211 -6.23 -4.05 -13.81
N HIS A 212 -6.04 -3.08 -14.69
CA HIS A 212 -4.72 -2.73 -15.20
C HIS A 212 -3.74 -2.37 -14.07
N SER A 213 -4.15 -1.50 -13.15
CA SER A 213 -3.29 -1.10 -12.03
C SER A 213 -3.04 -2.24 -11.05
N SER A 214 -4.03 -3.12 -10.83
CA SER A 214 -3.90 -4.32 -10.00
C SER A 214 -2.86 -5.30 -10.57
N GLU A 215 -2.94 -5.59 -11.86
CA GLU A 215 -1.99 -6.47 -12.55
C GLU A 215 -0.59 -5.87 -12.56
N SER A 216 -0.46 -4.57 -12.85
CA SER A 216 0.82 -3.86 -12.80
C SER A 216 1.45 -3.95 -11.42
N ALA A 217 0.68 -3.73 -10.33
CA ALA A 217 1.19 -3.82 -8.96
C ALA A 217 1.77 -5.20 -8.65
N ARG A 218 1.04 -6.27 -9.00
CA ARG A 218 1.52 -7.65 -8.80
C ARG A 218 2.75 -7.96 -9.63
N ASN A 219 2.75 -7.57 -10.89
CA ASN A 219 3.85 -7.85 -11.80
C ASN A 219 5.16 -7.21 -11.33
N ILE A 220 5.12 -5.99 -10.78
CA ILE A 220 6.29 -5.36 -10.16
C ILE A 220 6.87 -6.27 -9.08
N ILE A 221 6.05 -6.79 -8.17
CA ILE A 221 6.55 -7.64 -7.08
C ILE A 221 7.09 -8.97 -7.59
N LEU A 222 6.37 -9.62 -8.50
CA LEU A 222 6.77 -10.93 -9.03
C LEU A 222 8.03 -10.87 -9.88
N ASN A 223 8.22 -9.81 -10.67
CA ASN A 223 9.39 -9.63 -11.54
C ASN A 223 10.68 -9.37 -10.74
N HIS A 224 10.58 -8.86 -9.51
CA HIS A 224 11.72 -8.64 -8.62
C HIS A 224 12.04 -9.84 -7.72
N SER A 225 11.37 -10.99 -7.90
CA SER A 225 11.62 -12.22 -7.12
C SER A 225 12.97 -12.88 -7.48
N GLY A 226 13.48 -13.71 -6.57
CA GLY A 226 14.67 -14.53 -6.78
C GLY A 226 15.97 -13.96 -6.20
N ALA A 227 15.94 -12.81 -5.54
CA ALA A 227 17.12 -12.22 -4.91
C ALA A 227 17.72 -13.12 -3.83
N SER A 228 16.88 -13.73 -2.99
CA SER A 228 17.31 -14.64 -1.92
C SER A 228 18.04 -15.88 -2.46
N ALA A 229 17.52 -16.47 -3.53
CA ALA A 229 18.15 -17.63 -4.18
C ALA A 229 19.52 -17.27 -4.79
N LYS A 230 19.63 -16.11 -5.45
CA LYS A 230 20.91 -15.62 -5.99
C LYS A 230 21.95 -15.42 -4.90
N ILE A 231 21.56 -14.85 -3.75
CA ILE A 231 22.46 -14.63 -2.59
C ILE A 231 22.93 -15.99 -2.04
N LEU A 232 22.01 -16.93 -1.81
CA LEU A 232 22.37 -18.25 -1.28
C LEU A 232 23.30 -19.02 -2.22
N ASN A 233 23.03 -19.00 -3.53
CA ASN A 233 23.88 -19.66 -4.50
C ASN A 233 25.31 -19.08 -4.50
N HIS A 234 25.43 -17.74 -4.36
CA HIS A 234 26.74 -17.09 -4.31
C HIS A 234 27.51 -17.39 -3.01
N LEU A 235 26.81 -17.58 -1.89
CA LEU A 235 27.45 -17.94 -0.62
C LEU A 235 27.92 -19.40 -0.56
N ASN A 236 27.35 -20.27 -1.42
CA ASN A 236 27.66 -21.68 -1.48
C ASN A 236 28.67 -22.05 -2.60
N SER A 237 29.04 -21.07 -3.41
CA SER A 237 30.06 -21.21 -4.49
C SER A 237 31.44 -20.79 -4.01
#